data_43ee910da2a577d411bfd0951d05a9d5
#
_entry.id   43ee910da2a577d411bfd0951d05a9d5
#
_cell.length_a   1.000
_cell.length_b   1.000
_cell.length_c   1.000
_cell.angle_alpha   90.00
_cell.angle_beta   90.00
_cell.angle_gamma   90.00
#
_symmetry.space_group_name_H-M   'P 1'
#
loop_
_entity.id
_entity.type
_entity.pdbx_description
1 polymer ?
#
loop_
_entity_poly.entity_id
_entity_poly.type
_entity_poly.pdbx_seq_one_letter_code
_entity_poly.pdbx_strand_id
1 'polypeptide(L)' 'MGLFGKKKSEYPKMPEGDFEPVLRCSICTGEQVLCARDRETGELHEIMLIRKPDDLAGFCDANDIAETDIQKVY' A
#
# COMPACT_ATOMS: atom_id res chain seq x y z
N MET A 1 17.94 20.65 7.13
CA MET A 1 17.22 20.48 6.85
C MET A 1 16.51 19.31 6.88
N GLY A 2 16.12 18.78 7.62
CA GLY A 2 15.43 17.57 7.80
C GLY A 2 14.25 17.35 6.94
N LEU A 3 14.17 18.12 5.92
CA LEU A 3 13.07 17.96 5.10
C LEU A 3 13.02 16.65 4.43
N PHE A 4 14.16 16.02 4.31
CA PHE A 4 14.18 14.78 3.58
C PHE A 4 13.44 13.68 4.28
N GLY A 5 13.44 13.65 5.57
CA GLY A 5 12.76 12.61 6.28
C GLY A 5 11.27 12.71 6.21
N LYS A 6 10.76 13.86 5.82
CA LYS A 6 9.35 14.02 5.80
C LYS A 6 8.64 13.19 4.79
N LYS A 7 9.32 12.76 3.76
CA LYS A 7 8.65 12.01 2.73
C LYS A 7 8.06 10.73 3.24
N LYS A 8 8.71 10.07 4.17
CA LYS A 8 8.16 8.86 4.71
C LYS A 8 6.88 9.09 5.47
N SER A 9 6.79 10.19 6.14
CA SER A 9 5.60 10.46 6.95
C SER A 9 4.41 10.88 6.10
N GLU A 10 4.63 11.11 4.81
CA GLU A 10 3.53 11.46 3.94
C GLU A 10 2.74 10.26 3.48
N TYR A 11 3.25 9.07 3.68
CA TYR A 11 2.56 7.87 3.25
C TYR A 11 1.69 7.33 4.38
N PRO A 12 0.50 6.81 4.05
CA PRO A 12 -0.38 6.28 5.08
C PRO A 12 0.19 5.01 5.68
N LYS A 13 -0.24 4.70 6.86
CA LYS A 13 0.20 3.50 7.54
C LYS A 13 -0.86 2.43 7.46
N MET A 14 -0.44 1.17 7.57
CA MET A 14 -1.38 0.07 7.62
C MET A 14 -2.27 0.23 8.84
N PRO A 15 -3.56 -0.10 8.70
CA PRO A 15 -4.46 -0.03 9.84
C PRO A 15 -4.07 -1.05 10.89
N GLU A 16 -4.43 -0.76 12.13
CA GLU A 16 -4.17 -1.69 13.20
C GLU A 16 -5.11 -2.87 13.09
N GLY A 17 -4.61 -4.03 13.46
CA GLY A 17 -5.42 -5.23 13.40
C GLY A 17 -4.77 -6.26 12.48
N ASP A 18 -5.55 -7.28 12.16
CA ASP A 18 -5.05 -8.39 11.36
C ASP A 18 -5.28 -8.13 9.89
N PHE A 19 -4.47 -7.28 9.31
CA PHE A 19 -4.56 -6.89 7.90
C PHE A 19 -3.30 -7.26 7.16
N GLU A 20 -3.45 -7.49 5.85
CA GLU A 20 -2.30 -7.73 5.00
C GLU A 20 -2.33 -6.76 3.82
N PRO A 21 -1.19 -6.32 3.33
CA PRO A 21 -1.18 -5.40 2.18
C PRO A 21 -1.47 -6.14 0.89
N VAL A 22 -2.33 -5.56 0.08
CA VAL A 22 -2.72 -6.14 -1.21
C VAL A 22 -2.74 -5.03 -2.24
N LEU A 23 -2.19 -5.29 -3.41
CA LEU A 23 -2.21 -4.34 -4.50
C LEU A 23 -3.28 -4.78 -5.49
N ARG A 24 -4.35 -4.02 -5.56
CA ARG A 24 -5.44 -4.33 -6.47
C ARG A 24 -5.16 -3.65 -7.81
N CYS A 25 -5.06 -4.44 -8.85
CA CYS A 25 -4.76 -3.94 -10.18
C CYS A 25 -6.00 -4.00 -11.06
N SER A 26 -6.29 -2.89 -11.72
CA SER A 26 -7.42 -2.83 -12.63
C SER A 26 -6.91 -3.15 -14.03
N ILE A 27 -7.48 -4.18 -14.65
CA ILE A 27 -7.06 -4.58 -15.97
C ILE A 27 -7.50 -3.55 -17.00
N CYS A 28 -8.68 -3.00 -16.82
CA CYS A 28 -9.24 -2.09 -17.83
C CYS A 28 -8.54 -0.75 -17.88
N THR A 29 -8.23 -0.18 -16.73
CA THR A 29 -7.66 1.15 -16.67
C THR A 29 -6.17 1.15 -16.37
N GLY A 30 -5.65 0.05 -15.89
CA GLY A 30 -4.26 -0.02 -15.49
C GLY A 30 -3.98 0.63 -14.15
N GLU A 31 -5.01 1.05 -13.45
CA GLU A 31 -4.81 1.67 -12.14
C GLU A 31 -4.48 0.62 -11.10
N GLN A 32 -3.68 1.03 -10.13
CA GLN A 32 -3.32 0.18 -9.02
C GLN A 32 -3.69 0.88 -7.73
N VAL A 33 -4.39 0.16 -6.86
CA VAL A 33 -4.82 0.70 -5.58
C VAL A 33 -4.27 -0.19 -4.48
N LEU A 34 -3.58 0.42 -3.53
CA LEU A 34 -3.05 -0.32 -2.40
C LEU A 34 -4.14 -0.45 -1.35
N CYS A 35 -4.38 -1.67 -0.93
CA CYS A 35 -5.47 -1.97 -0.01
C CYS A 35 -4.94 -2.76 1.17
N ALA A 36 -5.66 -2.70 2.27
CA ALA A 36 -5.44 -3.57 3.40
C ALA A 36 -6.56 -4.59 3.40
N ARG A 37 -6.22 -5.86 3.38
CA ARG A 37 -7.21 -6.92 3.39
C ARG A 37 -7.37 -7.45 4.80
N ASP A 38 -8.62 -7.46 5.28
CA ASP A 38 -8.94 -8.02 6.57
C ASP A 38 -8.83 -9.53 6.46
N ARG A 39 -7.98 -10.14 7.26
CA ARG A 39 -7.74 -11.58 7.16
C ARG A 39 -8.92 -12.39 7.65
N GLU A 40 -9.77 -11.81 8.46
CA GLU A 40 -10.93 -12.52 8.96
C GLU A 40 -12.09 -12.51 7.98
N THR A 41 -12.34 -11.37 7.36
CA THR A 41 -13.50 -11.23 6.47
C THR A 41 -13.14 -11.25 5.01
N GLY A 42 -11.89 -10.96 4.68
CA GLY A 42 -11.46 -10.85 3.29
C GLY A 42 -11.78 -9.52 2.67
N GLU A 43 -12.30 -8.58 3.44
CA GLU A 43 -12.65 -7.28 2.91
C GLU A 43 -11.42 -6.47 2.56
N LEU A 44 -11.50 -5.72 1.46
CA LEU A 44 -10.41 -4.83 1.06
C LEU A 44 -10.77 -3.40 1.44
N HIS A 45 -9.84 -2.75 2.13
CA HIS A 45 -10.00 -1.35 2.50
C HIS A 45 -8.94 -0.55 1.76
N GLU A 46 -9.36 0.37 0.92
CA GLU A 46 -8.43 1.15 0.13
C GLU A 46 -7.59 2.05 1.01
N ILE A 47 -6.30 2.06 0.76
CA ILE A 47 -5.37 2.90 1.51
C ILE A 47 -4.93 4.07 0.65
N MET A 48 -4.41 3.80 -0.54
CA MET A 48 -3.93 4.86 -1.42
C MET A 48 -3.88 4.38 -2.85
N LEU A 49 -3.91 5.32 -3.77
CA LEU A 49 -3.77 5.04 -5.19
C LEU A 49 -2.29 5.04 -5.54
N ILE A 50 -1.84 4.01 -6.24
CA ILE A 50 -0.45 3.92 -6.68
C ILE A 50 -0.37 4.44 -8.10
N ARG A 51 0.27 5.57 -8.28
CA ARG A 51 0.39 6.19 -9.59
C ARG A 51 1.71 5.91 -10.25
N LYS A 52 2.73 5.62 -9.47
CA LYS A 52 4.05 5.34 -9.99
C LYS A 52 4.74 4.38 -9.04
N PRO A 53 5.80 3.71 -9.50
CA PRO A 53 6.48 2.71 -8.66
C PRO A 53 6.98 3.27 -7.34
N ASP A 54 7.37 4.54 -7.32
CA ASP A 54 7.87 5.15 -6.10
C ASP A 54 6.81 5.23 -5.02
N ASP A 55 5.55 5.32 -5.40
CA ASP A 55 4.47 5.38 -4.42
C ASP A 55 4.40 4.10 -3.60
N LEU A 56 4.55 2.97 -4.27
CA LEU A 56 4.52 1.70 -3.58
C LEU A 56 5.76 1.53 -2.71
N ALA A 57 6.92 1.89 -3.26
CA ALA A 57 8.16 1.78 -2.51
C ALA A 57 8.12 2.67 -1.28
N GLY A 58 7.57 3.88 -1.40
CA GLY A 58 7.46 4.79 -0.28
C GLY A 58 6.56 4.25 0.82
N PHE A 59 5.44 3.67 0.43
CA PHE A 59 4.53 3.07 1.40
C PHE A 59 5.22 1.90 2.13
N CYS A 60 5.90 1.06 1.38
CA CYS A 60 6.59 -0.08 1.96
C CYS A 60 7.66 0.36 2.94
N ASP A 61 8.40 1.40 2.57
CA ASP A 61 9.45 1.91 3.41
C ASP A 61 8.88 2.54 4.69
N ALA A 62 7.79 3.26 4.56
CA ALA A 62 7.15 3.90 5.70
C ALA A 62 6.57 2.89 6.69
N ASN A 63 6.19 1.72 6.21
CA ASN A 63 5.58 0.69 7.03
C ASN A 63 6.48 -0.51 7.28
N ASP A 64 7.72 -0.43 6.83
CA ASP A 64 8.70 -1.49 7.00
C ASP A 64 8.19 -2.81 6.44
N ILE A 65 7.66 -2.76 5.24
CA ILE A 65 7.10 -3.91 4.55
C ILE A 65 7.92 -4.15 3.29
N ALA A 66 8.19 -5.41 2.96
CA ALA A 66 8.87 -5.74 1.71
C ALA A 66 7.85 -5.75 0.58
N GLU A 67 8.23 -5.22 -0.59
CA GLU A 67 7.31 -5.21 -1.72
C GLU A 67 6.92 -6.62 -2.13
N THR A 68 7.79 -7.58 -1.92
CA THR A 68 7.49 -8.97 -2.25
C THR A 68 6.42 -9.57 -1.35
N ASP A 69 6.14 -8.93 -0.21
CA ASP A 69 5.10 -9.40 0.68
C ASP A 69 3.72 -8.93 0.25
N ILE A 70 3.66 -8.03 -0.72
CA ILE A 70 2.40 -7.48 -1.18
C ILE A 70 1.86 -8.33 -2.32
N GLN A 71 0.67 -8.87 -2.12
CA GLN A 71 0.05 -9.71 -3.11
C GLN A 71 -0.68 -8.86 -4.13
N LYS A 72 -0.58 -9.20 -5.41
CA LYS A 72 -1.31 -8.49 -6.44
C LYS A 72 -2.58 -9.25 -6.77
N VAL A 73 -3.68 -8.54 -6.87
CA VAL A 73 -4.96 -9.14 -7.25
C VAL A 73 -5.53 -8.36 -8.41
N TYR A 74 -6.28 -9.04 -9.24
CA TYR A 74 -6.84 -8.44 -10.45
C TYR A 74 -8.36 -8.48 -10.50
#